data_daacfd42007832b287de4ee916e1a59c
#
_entry.id   daacfd42007832b287de4ee916e1a59c
#
_cell.length_a   1.000
_cell.length_b   1.000
_cell.length_c   1.000
_cell.angle_alpha   90.00
_cell.angle_beta   90.00
_cell.angle_gamma   90.00
#
_symmetry.space_group_name_H-M   'P 1'
#
loop_
_entity.id
_entity.type
_entity.pdbx_description
1 polymer ?
#
loop_
_entity_poly.entity_id
_entity_poly.type
_entity_poly.pdbx_seq_one_letter_code
_entity_poly.pdbx_strand_id
1 'polypeptide(L)'
;MTKILYLYYRYLSISLLQILHNNYEVIIMQYKNLRGIREDHDIKQKDIAKYLNVSQNTYSQYETGVISLTAEVLIKLADYYNVSIDYLLDRTDNPNLQK
;
A
#
# COMPACT_ATOMS: atom_id res chain seq x y z
N MET A 1 -9.58 -3.65 12.17
CA MET A 1 -9.04 -3.12 13.43
C MET A 1 -8.05 -1.99 13.18
N THR A 2 -7.09 -2.19 12.31
CA THR A 2 -6.05 -1.19 12.07
C THR A 2 -6.61 0.16 11.63
N LYS A 3 -7.61 0.16 10.75
CA LYS A 3 -8.22 1.41 10.28
C LYS A 3 -8.98 2.14 11.38
N ILE A 4 -9.63 1.39 12.27
CA ILE A 4 -10.35 1.98 13.40
C ILE A 4 -9.37 2.63 14.35
N LEU A 5 -8.26 1.94 14.65
CA LEU A 5 -7.21 2.50 15.50
C LEU A 5 -6.59 3.75 14.89
N TYR A 6 -6.36 3.72 13.58
CA TYR A 6 -5.83 4.88 12.88
C TYR A 6 -6.75 6.09 13.00
N LEU A 7 -8.06 5.90 12.79
CA LEU A 7 -9.04 6.97 12.93
C LEU A 7 -9.09 7.50 14.36
N TYR A 8 -9.01 6.60 15.34
CA TYR A 8 -8.99 6.97 16.74
C TYR A 8 -7.79 7.86 17.05
N TYR A 9 -6.61 7.46 16.60
CA TYR A 9 -5.37 8.20 16.87
C TYR A 9 -5.38 9.59 16.26
N ARG A 10 -6.11 9.81 15.20
CA ARG A 10 -6.20 11.13 14.58
C ARG A 10 -6.81 12.18 15.49
N TYR A 11 -7.53 11.78 16.53
CA TYR A 11 -8.17 12.68 17.49
C TYR A 11 -7.37 12.87 18.75
N LEU A 12 -6.21 12.23 18.86
CA LEU A 12 -5.35 12.34 20.04
C LEU A 12 -4.41 13.54 19.88
N SER A 13 -3.84 13.97 21.02
CA SER A 13 -2.83 15.02 20.97
C SER A 13 -1.61 14.56 20.18
N ILE A 14 -0.89 15.51 19.60
CA ILE A 14 0.30 15.22 18.82
C ILE A 14 1.33 14.45 19.63
N SER A 15 1.54 14.83 20.90
CA SER A 15 2.50 14.14 21.76
C SER A 15 2.11 12.70 21.99
N LEU A 16 0.83 12.45 22.24
CA LEU A 16 0.33 11.10 22.44
C LEU A 16 0.40 10.31 21.14
N LEU A 17 0.07 10.94 20.01
CA LEU A 17 0.21 10.31 18.70
C LEU A 17 1.64 9.88 18.44
N GLN A 18 2.62 10.70 18.81
CA GLN A 18 4.02 10.38 18.61
C GLN A 18 4.42 9.14 19.40
N ILE A 19 4.00 9.05 20.65
CA ILE A 19 4.27 7.89 21.49
C ILE A 19 3.62 6.63 20.88
N LEU A 20 2.36 6.74 20.49
CA LEU A 20 1.63 5.62 19.91
C LEU A 20 2.22 5.22 18.57
N HIS A 21 2.64 6.19 17.77
CA HIS A 21 3.25 5.92 16.46
C HIS A 21 4.52 5.08 16.61
N ASN A 22 5.34 5.39 17.59
CA ASN A 22 6.57 4.64 17.84
C ASN A 22 6.29 3.18 18.19
N ASN A 23 5.14 2.90 18.77
CA ASN A 23 4.74 1.55 19.18
C ASN A 23 3.84 0.86 18.16
N TYR A 24 3.20 1.59 17.28
CA TYR A 24 2.16 1.11 16.39
C TYR A 24 2.36 1.59 14.95
N GLU A 25 3.49 1.25 14.38
CA GLU A 25 3.77 1.55 12.97
C GLU A 25 2.70 0.95 12.05
N VAL A 26 2.00 -0.07 12.54
CA VAL A 26 0.89 -0.69 11.83
C VAL A 26 -0.23 0.28 11.49
N ILE A 27 -0.25 1.46 12.14
CA ILE A 27 -1.23 2.50 11.83
C ILE A 27 -1.00 3.07 10.44
N ILE A 28 0.24 3.06 9.97
CA ILE A 28 0.55 3.45 8.60
C ILE A 28 -0.13 2.45 7.69
N MET A 29 -0.88 2.94 6.71
CA MET A 29 -1.63 2.08 5.81
C MET A 29 -0.68 1.28 4.94
N GLN A 30 -0.65 -0.02 5.19
CA GLN A 30 0.08 -0.96 4.34
C GLN A 30 -0.91 -1.57 3.35
N TYR A 31 -0.52 -1.63 2.11
CA TYR A 31 -1.36 -2.19 1.06
C TYR A 31 -1.06 -3.68 0.94
N LYS A 32 -1.76 -4.49 1.72
CA LYS A 32 -1.49 -5.93 1.79
C LYS A 32 -1.77 -6.64 0.46
N ASN A 33 -2.78 -6.18 -0.31
CA ASN A 33 -3.08 -6.80 -1.60
C ASN A 33 -2.00 -6.48 -2.62
N LEU A 34 -1.41 -5.28 -2.57
CA LEU A 34 -0.32 -4.91 -3.45
C LEU A 34 0.87 -5.84 -3.25
N ARG A 35 1.26 -6.04 -2.00
CA ARG A 35 2.34 -6.97 -1.67
C ARG A 35 1.96 -8.41 -1.99
N GLY A 36 0.75 -8.80 -1.61
CA GLY A 36 0.26 -10.16 -1.80
C GLY A 36 0.28 -10.59 -3.26
N ILE A 37 -0.23 -9.73 -4.15
CA ILE A 37 -0.26 -10.09 -5.56
C ILE A 37 1.13 -10.17 -6.17
N ARG A 38 2.05 -9.32 -5.70
CA ARG A 38 3.44 -9.39 -6.14
C ARG A 38 4.06 -10.72 -5.72
N GLU A 39 3.87 -11.10 -4.47
CA GLU A 39 4.41 -12.36 -3.94
C GLU A 39 3.78 -13.58 -4.61
N ASP A 40 2.48 -13.52 -4.87
CA ASP A 40 1.77 -14.60 -5.56
C ASP A 40 2.30 -14.84 -6.98
N HIS A 41 2.83 -13.80 -7.61
CA HIS A 41 3.43 -13.90 -8.94
C HIS A 41 4.93 -14.15 -8.89
N ASP A 42 5.51 -14.37 -7.70
CA ASP A 42 6.94 -14.58 -7.49
C ASP A 42 7.80 -13.45 -8.07
N ILE A 43 7.30 -12.22 -7.98
CA ILE A 43 8.01 -11.04 -8.48
C ILE A 43 8.74 -10.36 -7.33
N LYS A 44 10.02 -10.09 -7.53
CA LYS A 44 10.81 -9.37 -6.54
C LYS A 44 10.51 -7.89 -6.60
N GLN A 45 10.66 -7.19 -5.47
CA GLN A 45 10.45 -5.75 -5.42
C GLN A 45 11.31 -5.01 -6.46
N LYS A 46 12.55 -5.43 -6.63
CA LYS A 46 13.45 -4.77 -7.59
C LYS A 46 12.93 -4.88 -9.03
N ASP A 47 12.26 -5.96 -9.36
CA ASP A 47 11.78 -6.19 -10.72
C ASP A 47 10.54 -5.35 -11.02
N ILE A 48 9.60 -5.28 -10.07
CA ILE A 48 8.43 -4.43 -10.26
C ILE A 48 8.82 -2.95 -10.19
N ALA A 49 9.81 -2.60 -9.36
CA ALA A 49 10.34 -1.25 -9.31
C ALA A 49 10.90 -0.83 -10.67
N LYS A 50 11.64 -1.72 -11.30
CA LYS A 50 12.19 -1.48 -12.64
C LYS A 50 11.07 -1.24 -13.66
N TYR A 51 10.02 -2.05 -13.60
CA TYR A 51 8.86 -1.87 -14.47
C TYR A 51 8.24 -0.48 -14.28
N LEU A 52 8.16 -0.03 -13.04
CA LEU A 52 7.59 1.28 -12.71
C LEU A 52 8.56 2.43 -12.91
N ASN A 53 9.81 2.13 -13.24
CA ASN A 53 10.89 3.12 -13.39
C ASN A 53 11.14 3.91 -12.09
N VAL A 54 11.14 3.21 -10.97
CA VAL A 54 11.47 3.78 -9.66
C VAL A 54 12.53 2.90 -8.99
N SER A 55 13.15 3.42 -7.92
CA SER A 55 14.08 2.61 -7.14
C SER A 55 13.35 1.54 -6.34
N GLN A 56 14.07 0.48 -5.98
CA GLN A 56 13.49 -0.55 -5.11
C GLN A 56 13.04 0.05 -3.78
N ASN A 57 13.84 0.98 -3.23
CA ASN A 57 13.48 1.64 -1.98
C ASN A 57 12.17 2.40 -2.10
N THR A 58 11.98 3.14 -3.20
CA THR A 58 10.73 3.85 -3.47
C THR A 58 9.57 2.87 -3.56
N TYR A 59 9.75 1.78 -4.29
CA TYR A 59 8.67 0.78 -4.42
C TYR A 59 8.33 0.15 -3.06
N SER A 60 9.36 -0.19 -2.27
CA SER A 60 9.13 -0.72 -0.93
C SER A 60 8.28 0.22 -0.08
N GLN A 61 8.51 1.52 -0.21
CA GLN A 61 7.74 2.52 0.52
C GLN A 61 6.29 2.62 0.02
N TYR A 62 6.02 2.24 -1.22
CA TYR A 62 4.64 2.11 -1.71
C TYR A 62 3.92 0.98 -0.96
N GLU A 63 4.56 -0.18 -0.83
CA GLU A 63 3.93 -1.32 -0.16
C GLU A 63 3.68 -1.06 1.32
N THR A 64 4.59 -0.36 1.97
CA THR A 64 4.46 -0.06 3.40
C THR A 64 3.61 1.17 3.68
N GLY A 65 3.21 1.91 2.66
CA GLY A 65 2.38 3.10 2.81
C GLY A 65 3.14 4.33 3.27
N VAL A 66 4.48 4.28 3.30
CA VAL A 66 5.30 5.43 3.73
C VAL A 66 5.18 6.58 2.74
N ILE A 67 5.11 6.27 1.46
CA ILE A 67 4.83 7.27 0.42
C ILE A 67 3.59 6.88 -0.35
N SER A 68 2.89 7.89 -0.86
CA SER A 68 1.64 7.69 -1.59
C SER A 68 1.89 7.19 -2.99
N LEU A 69 1.03 6.27 -3.42
CA LEU A 69 1.00 5.83 -4.81
C LEU A 69 0.37 6.93 -5.67
N THR A 70 1.01 7.25 -6.78
CA THR A 70 0.43 8.18 -7.75
C THR A 70 -0.60 7.45 -8.60
N ALA A 71 -1.49 8.21 -9.21
CA ALA A 71 -2.47 7.63 -10.14
C ALA A 71 -1.78 6.87 -11.26
N GLU A 72 -0.69 7.42 -11.80
CA GLU A 72 0.07 6.76 -12.87
C GLU A 72 0.60 5.41 -12.43
N VAL A 73 1.20 5.34 -11.24
CA VAL A 73 1.75 4.10 -10.71
C VAL A 73 0.63 3.08 -10.48
N LEU A 74 -0.50 3.52 -9.94
CA LEU A 74 -1.65 2.64 -9.72
C LEU A 74 -2.18 2.06 -11.02
N ILE A 75 -2.30 2.88 -12.05
CA ILE A 75 -2.76 2.41 -13.36
C ILE A 75 -1.80 1.38 -13.94
N LYS A 76 -0.50 1.66 -13.86
CA LYS A 76 0.52 0.73 -14.36
C LYS A 76 0.47 -0.61 -13.63
N LEU A 77 0.32 -0.58 -12.31
CA LEU A 77 0.24 -1.80 -11.51
C LEU A 77 -1.04 -2.57 -11.80
N ALA A 78 -2.16 -1.88 -11.90
CA ALA A 78 -3.44 -2.50 -12.22
C ALA A 78 -3.39 -3.19 -13.59
N ASP A 79 -2.79 -2.52 -14.56
CA ASP A 79 -2.62 -3.10 -15.90
C ASP A 79 -1.67 -4.30 -15.89
N TYR A 80 -0.57 -4.16 -15.16
CA TYR A 80 0.43 -5.24 -15.07
C TYR A 80 -0.17 -6.52 -14.52
N TYR A 81 -0.93 -6.41 -13.43
CA TYR A 81 -1.52 -7.57 -12.76
C TYR A 81 -2.92 -7.90 -13.27
N ASN A 82 -3.49 -7.07 -14.13
CA ASN A 82 -4.86 -7.21 -14.62
C ASN A 82 -5.87 -7.29 -13.47
N VAL A 83 -5.76 -6.36 -12.55
CA VAL A 83 -6.65 -6.25 -11.39
C VAL A 83 -7.17 -4.82 -11.27
N SER A 84 -8.18 -4.63 -10.44
CA SER A 84 -8.72 -3.29 -10.19
C SER A 84 -7.80 -2.48 -9.28
N ILE A 85 -7.85 -1.16 -9.43
CA ILE A 85 -7.14 -0.25 -8.52
C ILE A 85 -7.70 -0.39 -7.11
N ASP A 86 -9.01 -0.57 -6.98
CA ASP A 86 -9.64 -0.78 -5.67
C ASP A 86 -9.04 -1.99 -4.95
N TYR A 87 -8.77 -3.07 -5.69
CA TYR A 87 -8.14 -4.24 -5.11
C TYR A 87 -6.73 -3.93 -4.60
N LEU A 88 -5.95 -3.20 -5.40
CA LEU A 88 -4.58 -2.83 -5.02
C LEU A 88 -4.55 -1.95 -3.77
N LEU A 89 -5.59 -1.15 -3.57
CA LEU A 89 -5.69 -0.24 -2.42
C LEU A 89 -6.43 -0.87 -1.24
N ASP A 90 -6.65 -2.18 -1.25
CA ASP A 90 -7.33 -2.91 -0.16
C ASP A 90 -8.76 -2.43 0.08
N ARG A 91 -9.42 -1.88 -0.95
CA ARG A 91 -10.81 -1.43 -0.83
C ARG A 91 -11.80 -2.52 -1.16
N THR A 92 -11.35 -3.59 -1.78
CA THR A 92 -12.15 -4.75 -2.10
C THR A 92 -11.28 -6.00 -2.08
N ASP A 93 -11.87 -7.15 -1.79
CA ASP A 93 -11.19 -8.44 -1.88
C ASP A 93 -11.34 -9.05 -3.28
N ASN A 94 -12.13 -8.43 -4.13
CA ASN A 94 -12.36 -8.91 -5.49
C ASN A 94 -11.36 -8.25 -6.45
N PRO A 95 -10.43 -9.01 -7.05
CA PRO A 95 -9.45 -8.42 -7.97
C PRO A 95 -10.02 -8.02 -9.32
N ASN A 96 -11.23 -8.45 -9.65
CA ASN A 96 -11.80 -8.23 -10.97
C ASN A 96 -12.00 -6.75 -11.25
N LEU A 97 -11.76 -6.35 -12.49
CA LEU A 97 -11.99 -4.99 -12.93
C LEU A 97 -13.47 -4.66 -12.83
N GLN A 98 -13.76 -3.51 -12.25
CA GLN A 98 -15.11 -2.97 -12.19
C GLN A 98 -15.40 -2.26 -13.52
N LYS A 99 -16.50 -2.61 -14.12
CA LYS A 99 -16.93 -1.97 -15.36
C LYS A 99 -18.18 -1.13 -15.15
#